data_3035f06c4156058d01146ff098297dea
#
_entry.id   3035f06c4156058d01146ff098297dea
#
_cell.length_a   1.000
_cell.length_b   1.000
_cell.length_c   1.000
_cell.angle_alpha   90.00
_cell.angle_beta   90.00
_cell.angle_gamma   90.00
#
_symmetry.space_group_name_H-M   'P 1'
#
loop_
_entity.id
_entity.type
_entity.pdbx_description
1 polymer ?
#
loop_
_entity_poly.entity_id
_entity_poly.type
_entity_poly.pdbx_seq_one_letter_code
_entity_poly.pdbx_strand_id
1 'polypeptide(L)'
;MSLDRYRSKRNFARTAEPPGAALKRHRERKNDSSEVIFVIQKHAASRLHYDFRLEIEGVLKSWAVPKGVPLIKGDKNLAVQVEDHPAEYGGFEGVIPAGNYGAGTVMLWDAGICRILEGKPIEALRQGKLVFRLEGRKLHGQWTLVRMRPRDDRDEKGWLLIKTEGDARPISARAEDRSILSGRTMKQIAAQQDRLWESKRKTNPSRGGKSALRTAHRSNRGQVRA
;
A
#
# COMPACT_ATOMS: atom_id res chain seq x y z
N MET A 1 -4.28 11.82 -13.78
CA MET A 1 -4.82 11.14 -12.58
C MET A 1 -4.30 11.85 -11.37
N SER A 2 -5.15 12.08 -10.37
CA SER A 2 -4.83 12.95 -9.25
C SER A 2 -4.80 12.16 -7.95
N LEU A 3 -3.73 12.35 -7.16
CA LEU A 3 -3.62 11.85 -5.78
C LEU A 3 -4.14 12.87 -4.76
N ASP A 4 -4.88 13.88 -5.19
CA ASP A 4 -5.34 14.98 -4.33
C ASP A 4 -6.26 14.48 -3.21
N ARG A 5 -7.19 13.58 -3.53
CA ARG A 5 -8.05 12.93 -2.51
C ARG A 5 -7.25 12.10 -1.51
N TYR A 6 -6.21 11.42 -1.97
CA TYR A 6 -5.33 10.66 -1.09
C TYR A 6 -4.59 11.59 -0.13
N ARG A 7 -4.03 12.68 -0.66
CA ARG A 7 -3.25 13.65 0.12
C ARG A 7 -4.12 14.48 1.07
N SER A 8 -5.32 14.89 0.65
CA SER A 8 -6.21 15.71 1.47
C SER A 8 -6.74 15.01 2.73
N LYS A 9 -6.75 13.68 2.73
CA LYS A 9 -7.23 12.86 3.85
C LYS A 9 -6.14 12.50 4.87
N ARG A 10 -4.87 12.85 4.64
CA ARG A 10 -3.73 12.35 5.41
C ARG A 10 -2.85 13.47 5.96
N ASN A 11 -2.36 13.24 7.16
CA ASN A 11 -1.33 14.08 7.77
C ASN A 11 0.00 13.30 7.80
N PHE A 12 0.83 13.47 6.80
CA PHE A 12 2.10 12.75 6.63
C PHE A 12 3.16 13.06 7.70
N ALA A 13 2.92 14.02 8.56
CA ALA A 13 3.75 14.22 9.75
C ALA A 13 3.37 13.25 10.89
N ARG A 14 2.21 12.59 10.80
CA ARG A 14 1.64 11.73 11.85
C ARG A 14 1.40 10.29 11.40
N THR A 15 1.68 9.96 10.16
CA THR A 15 1.53 8.61 9.60
C THR A 15 2.77 8.20 8.83
N ALA A 16 3.09 6.91 8.84
CA ALA A 16 4.16 6.33 8.06
C ALA A 16 3.76 6.04 6.60
N GLU A 17 2.52 6.37 6.21
CA GLU A 17 2.05 6.18 4.85
C GLU A 17 2.87 7.05 3.87
N PRO A 18 3.24 6.51 2.68
CA PRO A 18 4.01 7.27 1.69
C PRO A 18 3.19 8.45 1.14
N PRO A 19 3.75 9.68 1.10
CA PRO A 19 3.02 10.85 0.60
C PRO A 19 2.78 10.80 -0.92
N GLY A 20 3.35 9.83 -1.61
CA GLY A 20 3.42 9.77 -3.06
C GLY A 20 4.39 10.81 -3.58
N ALA A 21 5.59 10.40 -3.98
CA ALA A 21 6.49 11.27 -4.72
C ALA A 21 5.75 11.78 -5.97
N ALA A 22 6.01 13.02 -6.40
CA ALA A 22 5.57 13.46 -7.72
C ALA A 22 6.01 12.40 -8.72
N LEU A 23 5.07 11.84 -9.49
CA LEU A 23 5.30 10.74 -10.41
C LEU A 23 6.58 11.01 -11.22
N LYS A 24 7.73 10.56 -10.72
CA LYS A 24 8.85 10.30 -11.61
C LYS A 24 8.32 9.20 -12.49
N ARG A 25 8.09 9.54 -13.76
CA ARG A 25 7.72 8.59 -14.80
C ARG A 25 8.54 7.32 -14.56
N HIS A 26 7.95 6.36 -13.89
CA HIS A 26 8.49 5.02 -13.89
C HIS A 26 8.60 4.66 -15.35
N ARG A 27 9.83 4.44 -15.79
CA ARG A 27 10.29 4.00 -17.09
C ARG A 27 9.11 3.40 -17.86
N GLU A 28 8.78 4.00 -18.99
CA GLU A 28 7.73 3.64 -19.92
C GLU A 28 7.57 2.11 -20.02
N ARG A 29 6.84 1.51 -19.08
CA ARG A 29 6.11 0.29 -19.40
C ARG A 29 5.10 0.80 -20.41
N LYS A 30 5.23 0.32 -21.66
CA LYS A 30 4.33 0.66 -22.75
C LYS A 30 2.92 0.72 -22.18
N ASN A 31 2.24 1.86 -22.31
CA ASN A 31 0.85 2.08 -21.84
C ASN A 31 -0.17 1.09 -22.42
N ASP A 32 0.31 0.08 -23.12
CA ASP A 32 -0.41 -0.94 -23.85
C ASP A 32 -0.24 -2.35 -23.27
N SER A 33 0.42 -2.47 -22.11
CA SER A 33 0.62 -3.75 -21.45
C SER A 33 -0.68 -4.21 -20.80
N SER A 34 -1.18 -5.38 -21.16
CA SER A 34 -2.26 -6.08 -20.46
C SER A 34 -1.86 -6.56 -19.07
N GLU A 35 -0.56 -6.45 -18.71
CA GLU A 35 -0.03 -6.84 -17.43
C GLU A 35 0.14 -5.62 -16.52
N VAL A 36 -0.45 -5.70 -15.34
CA VAL A 36 -0.32 -4.69 -14.28
C VAL A 36 0.06 -5.38 -12.96
N ILE A 37 0.62 -4.62 -12.03
CA ILE A 37 0.87 -5.13 -10.67
C ILE A 37 -0.44 -5.11 -9.89
N PHE A 38 -0.70 -6.16 -9.11
CA PHE A 38 -1.73 -6.13 -8.10
C PHE A 38 -1.14 -6.25 -6.70
N VAL A 39 -1.85 -5.68 -5.75
CA VAL A 39 -1.54 -5.76 -4.32
C VAL A 39 -2.84 -5.97 -3.56
N ILE A 40 -2.79 -6.83 -2.55
CA ILE A 40 -3.87 -7.00 -1.58
C ILE A 40 -3.31 -6.76 -0.19
N GLN A 41 -3.91 -5.80 0.51
CA GLN A 41 -3.55 -5.49 1.89
C GLN A 41 -4.71 -5.88 2.81
N LYS A 42 -4.44 -6.77 3.79
CA LYS A 42 -5.37 -7.09 4.87
C LYS A 42 -5.30 -5.96 5.89
N HIS A 43 -6.42 -5.31 6.13
CA HIS A 43 -6.49 -4.09 6.91
C HIS A 43 -7.46 -4.23 8.10
N ALA A 44 -6.91 -4.24 9.30
CA ALA A 44 -7.66 -4.23 10.54
C ALA A 44 -7.87 -2.78 10.99
N ALA A 45 -8.84 -2.10 10.35
CA ALA A 45 -9.32 -0.77 10.74
C ALA A 45 -10.50 -0.90 11.72
N SER A 46 -11.53 -0.04 11.63
CA SER A 46 -12.77 -0.20 12.40
C SER A 46 -13.47 -1.54 12.14
N ARG A 47 -13.31 -2.07 10.93
CA ARG A 47 -13.69 -3.44 10.54
C ARG A 47 -12.60 -4.03 9.68
N LEU A 48 -12.35 -5.34 9.84
CA LEU A 48 -11.44 -6.06 8.98
C LEU A 48 -11.95 -6.07 7.55
N HIS A 49 -11.08 -5.73 6.60
CA HIS A 49 -11.34 -5.80 5.17
C HIS A 49 -10.04 -6.05 4.41
N TYR A 50 -10.16 -6.27 3.11
CA TYR A 50 -9.03 -6.43 2.21
C TYR A 50 -9.06 -5.33 1.16
N ASP A 51 -7.99 -4.57 1.06
CA ASP A 51 -7.81 -3.58 0.01
C ASP A 51 -7.21 -4.24 -1.22
N PHE A 52 -8.00 -4.43 -2.25
CA PHE A 52 -7.55 -4.90 -3.57
C PHE A 52 -7.13 -3.71 -4.42
N ARG A 53 -5.92 -3.73 -4.95
CA ARG A 53 -5.31 -2.63 -5.69
C ARG A 53 -4.69 -3.10 -6.99
N LEU A 54 -4.87 -2.31 -8.06
CA LEU A 54 -4.27 -2.52 -9.39
C LEU A 54 -3.48 -1.28 -9.78
N GLU A 55 -2.22 -1.45 -10.19
CA GLU A 55 -1.40 -0.35 -10.70
C GLU A 55 -1.78 -0.04 -12.15
N ILE A 56 -2.56 1.01 -12.35
CA ILE A 56 -3.01 1.48 -13.66
C ILE A 56 -2.60 2.94 -13.81
N GLU A 57 -1.86 3.26 -14.88
CA GLU A 57 -1.34 4.60 -15.16
C GLU A 57 -0.55 5.22 -13.99
N GLY A 58 0.28 4.39 -13.33
CA GLY A 58 1.20 4.84 -12.27
C GLY A 58 0.56 5.13 -10.92
N VAL A 59 -0.72 4.79 -10.74
CA VAL A 59 -1.42 4.86 -9.45
C VAL A 59 -2.08 3.52 -9.13
N LEU A 60 -2.30 3.25 -7.86
CA LEU A 60 -3.05 2.08 -7.40
C LEU A 60 -4.54 2.39 -7.37
N LYS A 61 -5.29 1.93 -8.39
CA LYS A 61 -6.75 1.87 -8.35
C LYS A 61 -7.15 0.91 -7.27
N SER A 62 -8.04 1.33 -6.36
CA SER A 62 -8.22 0.65 -5.08
C SER A 62 -9.69 0.38 -4.76
N TRP A 63 -9.95 -0.82 -4.21
CA TRP A 63 -11.25 -1.26 -3.73
C TRP A 63 -11.13 -1.90 -2.35
N ALA A 64 -11.95 -1.45 -1.40
CA ALA A 64 -12.13 -2.15 -0.13
C ALA A 64 -13.10 -3.31 -0.31
N VAL A 65 -12.69 -4.52 0.06
CA VAL A 65 -13.46 -5.77 -0.05
C VAL A 65 -13.71 -6.33 1.36
N PRO A 66 -14.87 -6.04 1.99
CA PRO A 66 -15.11 -6.39 3.38
C PRO A 66 -15.07 -7.89 3.69
N LYS A 67 -15.47 -8.73 2.73
CA LYS A 67 -15.47 -10.19 2.87
C LYS A 67 -14.23 -10.87 2.29
N GLY A 68 -13.23 -10.09 1.82
CA GLY A 68 -12.06 -10.62 1.15
C GLY A 68 -12.32 -11.02 -0.30
N VAL A 69 -11.30 -11.57 -0.95
CA VAL A 69 -11.36 -12.04 -2.34
C VAL A 69 -12.13 -13.37 -2.38
N PRO A 70 -13.16 -13.51 -3.24
CA PRO A 70 -13.89 -14.77 -3.37
C PRO A 70 -12.98 -15.86 -3.97
N LEU A 71 -13.05 -17.08 -3.43
CA LEU A 71 -12.19 -18.20 -3.82
C LEU A 71 -12.94 -19.31 -4.59
N ILE A 72 -14.26 -19.41 -4.43
CA ILE A 72 -15.10 -20.43 -5.06
C ILE A 72 -15.73 -19.84 -6.33
N LYS A 73 -15.71 -20.61 -7.42
CA LYS A 73 -16.33 -20.20 -8.69
C LYS A 73 -17.81 -19.82 -8.50
N GLY A 74 -18.17 -18.65 -9.01
CA GLY A 74 -19.52 -18.08 -8.90
C GLY A 74 -19.72 -17.20 -7.68
N ASP A 75 -18.88 -17.31 -6.64
CA ASP A 75 -18.93 -16.41 -5.49
C ASP A 75 -18.58 -14.97 -5.89
N LYS A 76 -19.27 -14.05 -5.24
CA LYS A 76 -19.13 -12.61 -5.48
C LYS A 76 -19.15 -11.83 -4.17
N ASN A 77 -18.18 -10.97 -4.00
CA ASN A 77 -18.08 -10.08 -2.86
C ASN A 77 -18.17 -8.61 -3.29
N LEU A 78 -18.81 -7.81 -2.45
CA LEU A 78 -18.83 -6.35 -2.62
C LEU A 78 -17.40 -5.83 -2.58
N ALA A 79 -17.07 -4.97 -3.54
CA ALA A 79 -15.84 -4.21 -3.62
C ALA A 79 -16.19 -2.72 -3.74
N VAL A 80 -15.85 -1.93 -2.73
CA VAL A 80 -16.17 -0.50 -2.71
C VAL A 80 -14.96 0.28 -3.22
N GLN A 81 -15.12 0.99 -4.34
CA GLN A 81 -14.04 1.80 -4.90
C GLN A 81 -13.71 2.95 -3.95
N VAL A 82 -12.43 3.10 -3.64
CA VAL A 82 -11.88 4.16 -2.79
C VAL A 82 -10.98 5.08 -3.61
N GLU A 83 -10.32 6.03 -2.97
CA GLU A 83 -9.36 6.91 -3.65
C GLU A 83 -8.16 6.15 -4.22
N ASP A 84 -7.58 6.69 -5.29
CA ASP A 84 -6.31 6.21 -5.84
C ASP A 84 -5.18 6.40 -4.82
N HIS A 85 -4.28 5.42 -4.73
CA HIS A 85 -3.10 5.48 -3.87
C HIS A 85 -1.83 5.59 -4.70
N PRO A 86 -0.75 6.15 -4.17
CA PRO A 86 0.54 6.16 -4.87
C PRO A 86 1.08 4.72 -5.02
N ALA A 87 1.87 4.47 -6.07
CA ALA A 87 2.43 3.14 -6.33
C ALA A 87 3.27 2.61 -5.16
N GLU A 88 3.97 3.50 -4.46
CA GLU A 88 4.78 3.17 -3.28
C GLU A 88 3.96 2.60 -2.12
N TYR A 89 2.66 2.93 -2.06
CA TYR A 89 1.75 2.38 -1.04
C TYR A 89 1.57 0.87 -1.17
N GLY A 90 1.82 0.30 -2.34
CA GLY A 90 1.76 -1.15 -2.57
C GLY A 90 2.70 -1.96 -1.68
N GLY A 91 3.81 -1.37 -1.25
CA GLY A 91 4.75 -1.98 -0.30
C GLY A 91 4.49 -1.63 1.17
N PHE A 92 3.45 -0.87 1.48
CA PHE A 92 3.18 -0.44 2.85
C PHE A 92 2.66 -1.60 3.71
N GLU A 93 3.34 -1.81 4.83
CA GLU A 93 2.95 -2.70 5.92
C GLU A 93 3.29 -2.02 7.25
N GLY A 94 2.33 -1.94 8.17
CA GLY A 94 2.54 -1.27 9.46
C GLY A 94 1.25 -0.86 10.14
N VAL A 95 1.36 0.07 11.08
CA VAL A 95 0.23 0.63 11.82
C VAL A 95 0.01 2.08 11.39
N ILE A 96 -1.22 2.39 11.01
CA ILE A 96 -1.70 3.77 10.82
C ILE A 96 -2.23 4.23 12.17
N PRO A 97 -1.64 5.27 12.79
CA PRO A 97 -2.00 5.68 14.14
C PRO A 97 -3.48 6.11 14.28
N ALA A 98 -4.04 5.90 15.46
CA ALA A 98 -5.38 6.35 15.79
C ALA A 98 -5.56 7.87 15.54
N GLY A 99 -6.76 8.26 15.11
CA GLY A 99 -7.09 9.64 14.74
C GLY A 99 -6.69 10.03 13.30
N ASN A 100 -6.00 9.15 12.56
CA ASN A 100 -5.76 9.34 11.12
C ASN A 100 -6.84 8.61 10.29
N TYR A 101 -7.04 9.07 9.06
CA TYR A 101 -7.91 8.38 8.12
C TYR A 101 -7.34 6.98 7.81
N GLY A 102 -8.19 5.95 7.90
CA GLY A 102 -7.75 4.57 7.71
C GLY A 102 -6.93 4.00 8.89
N ALA A 103 -7.03 4.58 10.12
CA ALA A 103 -6.35 4.07 11.31
C ALA A 103 -6.53 2.57 11.49
N GLY A 104 -5.45 1.86 11.77
CA GLY A 104 -5.43 0.41 11.95
C GLY A 104 -4.15 -0.25 11.49
N THR A 105 -4.13 -1.57 11.54
CA THR A 105 -2.97 -2.38 11.14
C THR A 105 -3.12 -2.85 9.70
N VAL A 106 -2.11 -2.63 8.89
CA VAL A 106 -2.05 -3.01 7.47
C VAL A 106 -0.99 -4.09 7.28
N MET A 107 -1.38 -5.23 6.70
CA MET A 107 -0.50 -6.33 6.32
C MET A 107 -0.46 -6.45 4.80
N LEU A 108 0.72 -6.57 4.20
CA LEU A 108 0.83 -6.96 2.80
C LEU A 108 0.46 -8.46 2.67
N TRP A 109 -0.81 -8.72 2.29
CA TRP A 109 -1.38 -10.06 2.32
C TRP A 109 -1.05 -10.86 1.06
N ASP A 110 -1.17 -10.26 -0.14
CA ASP A 110 -0.76 -10.86 -1.41
C ASP A 110 -0.31 -9.80 -2.41
N ALA A 111 0.52 -10.18 -3.37
CA ALA A 111 0.94 -9.33 -4.49
C ALA A 111 1.48 -10.18 -5.64
N GLY A 112 1.43 -9.63 -6.84
CA GLY A 112 1.93 -10.30 -8.04
C GLY A 112 1.51 -9.58 -9.32
N ILE A 113 1.41 -10.36 -10.38
CA ILE A 113 0.98 -9.88 -11.71
C ILE A 113 -0.52 -10.11 -11.88
N CYS A 114 -1.18 -9.11 -12.40
CA CYS A 114 -2.56 -9.17 -12.86
C CYS A 114 -2.56 -9.01 -14.38
N ARG A 115 -3.03 -10.03 -15.11
CA ARG A 115 -3.21 -9.98 -16.58
C ARG A 115 -4.64 -9.61 -16.89
N ILE A 116 -4.85 -8.48 -17.54
CA ILE A 116 -6.17 -8.09 -18.05
C ILE A 116 -6.42 -8.89 -19.33
N LEU A 117 -7.53 -9.62 -19.36
CA LEU A 117 -7.85 -10.58 -20.42
C LEU A 117 -8.72 -9.97 -21.52
N GLU A 118 -9.40 -8.86 -21.26
CA GLU A 118 -10.29 -8.18 -22.20
C GLU A 118 -9.98 -6.68 -22.22
N GLY A 119 -9.56 -6.16 -23.36
CA GLY A 119 -9.30 -4.73 -23.57
C GLY A 119 -8.06 -4.19 -22.85
N LYS A 120 -7.92 -2.86 -22.88
CA LYS A 120 -6.85 -2.17 -22.13
C LYS A 120 -7.29 -1.88 -20.70
N PRO A 121 -6.38 -1.95 -19.71
CA PRO A 121 -6.74 -1.80 -18.28
C PRO A 121 -7.58 -0.56 -17.98
N ILE A 122 -7.17 0.60 -18.49
CA ILE A 122 -7.88 1.87 -18.20
C ILE A 122 -9.24 1.95 -18.92
N GLU A 123 -9.35 1.41 -20.12
CA GLU A 123 -10.61 1.40 -20.88
C GLU A 123 -11.61 0.44 -20.24
N ALA A 124 -11.18 -0.77 -19.90
CA ALA A 124 -11.99 -1.76 -19.18
C ALA A 124 -12.50 -1.20 -17.84
N LEU A 125 -11.63 -0.48 -17.11
CA LEU A 125 -12.02 0.19 -15.87
C LEU A 125 -13.09 1.27 -16.10
N ARG A 126 -12.95 2.10 -17.15
CA ARG A 126 -13.94 3.14 -17.52
C ARG A 126 -15.27 2.52 -17.94
N GLN A 127 -15.25 1.44 -18.67
CA GLN A 127 -16.43 0.67 -19.06
C GLN A 127 -17.10 -0.04 -17.88
N GLY A 128 -16.39 -0.18 -16.77
CA GLY A 128 -16.93 -0.79 -15.54
C GLY A 128 -16.89 -2.32 -15.53
N LYS A 129 -16.06 -2.95 -16.37
CA LYS A 129 -15.84 -4.40 -16.36
C LYS A 129 -14.38 -4.70 -16.62
N LEU A 130 -13.71 -5.37 -15.66
CA LEU A 130 -12.37 -5.92 -15.83
C LEU A 130 -12.42 -7.43 -15.69
N VAL A 131 -12.00 -8.16 -16.71
CA VAL A 131 -11.76 -9.60 -16.65
C VAL A 131 -10.26 -9.80 -16.56
N PHE A 132 -9.79 -10.51 -15.54
CA PHE A 132 -8.36 -10.60 -15.26
C PHE A 132 -7.96 -11.91 -14.59
N ARG A 133 -6.68 -12.26 -14.74
CA ARG A 133 -6.02 -13.38 -14.06
C ARG A 133 -5.01 -12.86 -13.07
N LEU A 134 -5.03 -13.38 -11.85
CA LEU A 134 -4.03 -13.10 -10.82
C LEU A 134 -2.99 -14.22 -10.79
N GLU A 135 -1.74 -13.83 -10.69
CA GLU A 135 -0.56 -14.65 -10.45
C GLU A 135 0.18 -14.09 -9.24
N GLY A 136 -0.36 -14.35 -8.05
CA GLY A 136 0.16 -13.89 -6.77
C GLY A 136 0.96 -14.96 -6.02
N ARG A 137 1.32 -14.67 -4.79
CA ARG A 137 1.89 -15.67 -3.89
C ARG A 137 0.84 -16.60 -3.28
N LYS A 138 -0.38 -16.09 -3.07
CA LYS A 138 -1.50 -16.81 -2.50
C LYS A 138 -2.60 -17.06 -3.52
N LEU A 139 -2.93 -16.07 -4.34
CA LEU A 139 -4.03 -16.12 -5.29
C LEU A 139 -3.56 -16.44 -6.69
N HIS A 140 -4.17 -17.47 -7.29
CA HIS A 140 -3.99 -17.85 -8.68
C HIS A 140 -5.33 -18.12 -9.32
N GLY A 141 -5.56 -17.65 -10.54
CA GLY A 141 -6.78 -17.91 -11.30
C GLY A 141 -7.43 -16.65 -11.83
N GLN A 142 -8.69 -16.74 -12.23
CA GLN A 142 -9.40 -15.69 -12.94
C GLN A 142 -10.55 -15.12 -12.12
N TRP A 143 -10.69 -13.80 -12.18
CA TRP A 143 -11.76 -13.01 -11.58
C TRP A 143 -12.30 -11.99 -12.55
N THR A 144 -13.49 -11.50 -12.25
CA THR A 144 -14.08 -10.35 -12.92
C THR A 144 -14.47 -9.31 -11.88
N LEU A 145 -14.13 -8.06 -12.12
CA LEU A 145 -14.56 -6.91 -11.34
C LEU A 145 -15.58 -6.11 -12.17
N VAL A 146 -16.81 -6.00 -11.67
CA VAL A 146 -17.93 -5.37 -12.40
C VAL A 146 -18.51 -4.23 -11.58
N ARG A 147 -18.65 -3.05 -12.19
CA ARG A 147 -19.31 -1.91 -11.57
C ARG A 147 -20.81 -2.19 -11.46
N MET A 148 -21.35 -2.00 -10.26
CA MET A 148 -22.78 -2.08 -10.04
C MET A 148 -23.49 -0.88 -10.64
N ARG A 149 -24.71 -1.07 -11.11
CA ARG A 149 -25.58 0.07 -11.46
C ARG A 149 -25.97 0.77 -10.18
N PRO A 150 -25.75 2.09 -10.08
CA PRO A 150 -26.19 2.84 -8.90
C PRO A 150 -27.69 2.69 -8.71
N ARG A 151 -28.14 2.47 -7.49
CA ARG A 151 -29.56 2.55 -7.12
C ARG A 151 -29.93 3.96 -6.68
N ASP A 152 -28.97 4.67 -6.13
CA ASP A 152 -29.03 6.07 -5.74
C ASP A 152 -27.59 6.66 -5.76
N ASP A 153 -27.45 7.97 -5.53
CA ASP A 153 -26.16 8.68 -5.56
C ASP A 153 -25.12 8.15 -4.54
N ARG A 154 -25.55 7.33 -3.57
CA ARG A 154 -24.66 6.74 -2.56
C ARG A 154 -23.98 5.46 -3.03
N ASP A 155 -24.53 4.82 -4.08
CA ASP A 155 -24.06 3.52 -4.59
C ASP A 155 -23.05 3.60 -5.75
N GLU A 156 -22.65 4.80 -6.18
CA GLU A 156 -21.75 5.02 -7.34
C GLU A 156 -20.40 4.29 -7.26
N LYS A 157 -19.97 3.91 -6.05
CA LYS A 157 -18.67 3.28 -5.77
C LYS A 157 -18.75 1.76 -5.66
N GLY A 158 -19.93 1.20 -5.81
CA GLY A 158 -20.15 -0.23 -5.67
C GLY A 158 -19.65 -1.03 -6.88
N TRP A 159 -18.86 -2.05 -6.62
CA TRP A 159 -18.42 -3.05 -7.58
C TRP A 159 -18.62 -4.44 -6.99
N LEU A 160 -18.66 -5.45 -7.86
CA LEU A 160 -18.65 -6.86 -7.48
C LEU A 160 -17.32 -7.48 -7.93
N LEU A 161 -16.59 -8.08 -7.01
CA LEU A 161 -15.46 -8.96 -7.31
C LEU A 161 -15.98 -10.39 -7.36
N ILE A 162 -15.85 -11.05 -8.52
CA ILE A 162 -16.45 -12.34 -8.83
C ILE A 162 -15.35 -13.34 -9.20
N LYS A 163 -15.35 -14.53 -8.60
CA LYS A 163 -14.51 -15.65 -9.05
C LYS A 163 -15.14 -16.29 -10.27
N THR A 164 -14.48 -16.20 -11.44
CA THR A 164 -15.14 -16.56 -12.72
C THR A 164 -14.67 -17.87 -13.34
N GLU A 165 -13.45 -18.34 -13.05
CA GLU A 165 -12.94 -19.58 -13.62
C GLU A 165 -12.29 -20.45 -12.55
N GLY A 166 -12.81 -21.68 -12.37
CA GLY A 166 -12.32 -22.66 -11.41
C GLY A 166 -12.31 -22.15 -9.97
N ASP A 167 -12.17 -23.03 -9.01
CA ASP A 167 -11.93 -22.61 -7.61
C ASP A 167 -10.47 -22.21 -7.43
N ALA A 168 -10.23 -21.18 -6.62
CA ALA A 168 -8.89 -20.91 -6.17
C ALA A 168 -8.45 -21.96 -5.15
N ARG A 169 -7.15 -22.23 -5.09
CA ARG A 169 -6.62 -23.14 -4.06
C ARG A 169 -6.99 -22.64 -2.67
N PRO A 170 -7.44 -23.50 -1.76
CA PRO A 170 -7.70 -23.12 -0.38
C PRO A 170 -6.46 -22.51 0.25
N ILE A 171 -6.63 -21.38 0.92
CA ILE A 171 -5.56 -20.71 1.67
C ILE A 171 -5.58 -21.28 3.09
N SER A 172 -4.47 -21.87 3.54
CA SER A 172 -4.39 -22.39 4.91
C SER A 172 -4.52 -21.26 5.93
N ALA A 173 -5.08 -21.57 7.11
CA ALA A 173 -5.21 -20.58 8.21
C ALA A 173 -3.86 -19.92 8.55
N ARG A 174 -2.76 -20.66 8.45
CA ARG A 174 -1.41 -20.13 8.64
C ARG A 174 -1.03 -19.11 7.55
N ALA A 175 -1.30 -19.42 6.28
CA ALA A 175 -1.00 -18.51 5.17
C ALA A 175 -1.91 -17.28 5.20
N GLU A 176 -3.18 -17.45 5.62
CA GLU A 176 -4.16 -16.38 5.77
C GLU A 176 -3.72 -15.30 6.75
N ASP A 177 -3.03 -15.67 7.83
CA ASP A 177 -2.53 -14.73 8.85
C ASP A 177 -1.02 -14.46 8.73
N ARG A 178 -0.46 -14.47 7.52
CA ARG A 178 0.96 -14.18 7.29
C ARG A 178 1.14 -13.16 6.17
N SER A 179 1.95 -12.15 6.47
CA SER A 179 2.45 -11.20 5.47
C SER A 179 3.36 -11.90 4.45
N ILE A 180 3.18 -11.58 3.18
CA ILE A 180 4.11 -12.03 2.14
C ILE A 180 5.43 -11.23 2.14
N LEU A 181 5.44 -10.06 2.78
CA LEU A 181 6.61 -9.19 2.88
C LEU A 181 7.51 -9.60 4.05
N SER A 182 6.94 -9.64 5.26
CA SER A 182 7.70 -9.84 6.50
C SER A 182 7.50 -11.21 7.14
N GLY A 183 6.54 -12.01 6.69
CA GLY A 183 6.15 -13.27 7.34
C GLY A 183 5.42 -13.10 8.68
N ARG A 184 5.18 -11.86 9.14
CA ARG A 184 4.53 -11.54 10.42
C ARG A 184 3.02 -11.73 10.35
N THR A 185 2.42 -12.02 11.51
CA THR A 185 0.96 -12.01 11.69
C THR A 185 0.45 -10.58 11.90
N MET A 186 -0.88 -10.37 11.76
CA MET A 186 -1.51 -9.09 12.10
C MET A 186 -1.19 -8.64 13.52
N LYS A 187 -1.22 -9.57 14.49
CA LYS A 187 -0.85 -9.28 15.90
C LYS A 187 0.59 -8.82 16.03
N GLN A 188 1.52 -9.47 15.33
CA GLN A 188 2.94 -9.10 15.38
C GLN A 188 3.20 -7.74 14.74
N ILE A 189 2.51 -7.40 13.63
CA ILE A 189 2.60 -6.08 13.01
C ILE A 189 2.02 -5.01 13.96
N ALA A 190 0.87 -5.28 14.57
CA ALA A 190 0.24 -4.37 15.53
C ALA A 190 1.11 -4.12 16.77
N ALA A 191 1.80 -5.15 17.28
CA ALA A 191 2.64 -5.05 18.47
C ALA A 191 3.95 -4.31 18.23
N GLN A 192 4.46 -4.30 16.99
CA GLN A 192 5.71 -3.61 16.61
C GLN A 192 5.43 -2.19 16.12
N GLN A 193 4.77 -1.38 16.95
CA GLN A 193 4.49 0.03 16.64
C GLN A 193 5.76 0.87 16.37
N ASP A 194 6.94 0.37 16.74
CA ASP A 194 8.22 1.08 16.68
C ASP A 194 8.88 1.04 15.29
N ARG A 195 8.35 0.27 14.34
CA ARG A 195 8.81 0.32 12.96
C ARG A 195 7.87 1.15 12.11
N LEU A 196 7.88 2.44 12.38
CA LEU A 196 7.51 3.44 11.39
C LEU A 196 8.32 3.14 10.12
N TRP A 197 7.66 2.96 9.01
CA TRP A 197 8.33 2.83 7.72
C TRP A 197 9.05 4.14 7.43
N GLU A 198 10.32 4.22 7.82
CA GLU A 198 11.21 5.31 7.43
C GLU A 198 11.52 5.15 5.95
N SER A 199 10.81 5.89 5.10
CA SER A 199 11.34 6.20 3.79
C SER A 199 12.71 6.79 4.01
N LYS A 200 13.78 6.20 3.42
CA LYS A 200 15.16 6.63 3.53
C LYS A 200 15.26 8.14 3.26
N ARG A 201 15.06 8.97 4.26
CA ARG A 201 15.54 10.33 4.27
C ARG A 201 17.05 10.21 4.30
N LYS A 202 17.72 10.52 3.20
CA LYS A 202 19.15 10.82 3.20
C LYS A 202 19.34 11.98 4.15
N THR A 203 19.74 11.70 5.37
CA THR A 203 20.30 12.72 6.26
C THR A 203 21.62 13.12 5.66
N ASN A 204 21.68 14.30 5.03
CA ASN A 204 22.94 14.96 4.76
C ASN A 204 23.63 15.19 6.12
N PRO A 205 24.86 14.71 6.33
CA PRO A 205 25.60 15.07 7.53
C PRO A 205 25.86 16.57 7.48
N SER A 206 25.21 17.33 8.35
CA SER A 206 25.52 18.73 8.58
C SER A 206 26.98 18.86 8.97
N ARG A 207 27.71 19.67 8.21
CA ARG A 207 29.07 20.11 8.52
C ARG A 207 29.09 20.65 9.95
N GLY A 208 29.72 19.90 10.86
CA GLY A 208 29.98 20.34 12.22
C GLY A 208 30.91 21.55 12.22
N GLY A 209 30.47 22.60 12.87
CA GLY A 209 31.22 23.81 13.08
C GLY A 209 32.50 23.56 13.90
N LYS A 210 33.58 24.14 13.43
CA LYS A 210 34.84 24.28 14.15
C LYS A 210 34.61 25.20 15.37
N SER A 211 34.69 24.63 16.57
CA SER A 211 34.82 25.41 17.80
C SER A 211 36.30 25.70 18.06
N ALA A 212 36.63 26.97 18.11
CA ALA A 212 37.95 27.49 18.42
C ALA A 212 38.27 27.26 19.90
N LEU A 213 39.35 26.55 20.17
CA LEU A 213 39.98 26.57 21.51
C LEU A 213 40.85 27.84 21.64
N ARG A 214 40.43 28.74 22.51
CA ARG A 214 41.25 29.89 22.96
C ARG A 214 42.27 29.39 24.00
N THR A 215 43.55 29.62 23.69
CA THR A 215 44.68 29.60 24.57
C THR A 215 44.49 30.45 25.83
N ALA A 216 44.76 29.88 26.99
CA ALA A 216 45.03 30.62 28.21
C ALA A 216 46.44 30.35 28.65
N HIS A 217 47.28 31.36 28.45
CA HIS A 217 48.58 31.49 29.08
C HIS A 217 48.40 31.78 30.58
N ARG A 218 49.08 31.02 31.41
CA ARG A 218 49.42 31.52 32.77
C ARG A 218 50.79 31.03 33.17
N SER A 219 51.67 32.00 33.22
CA SER A 219 52.98 31.97 33.84
C SER A 219 52.87 31.61 35.33
N ASN A 220 53.77 30.84 35.87
CA ASN A 220 54.25 31.07 37.22
C ASN A 220 55.77 30.76 37.35
N ARG A 221 56.44 31.77 37.83
CA ARG A 221 57.83 31.80 38.27
C ARG A 221 57.93 31.27 39.69
N GLY A 222 59.07 30.77 40.05
CA GLY A 222 59.50 30.75 41.44
C GLY A 222 60.33 29.51 41.76
N GLN A 223 61.65 29.68 41.70
CA GLN A 223 62.61 29.72 42.82
C GLN A 223 62.90 28.31 43.36
N VAL A 224 64.13 27.87 43.20
CA VAL A 224 65.41 28.14 43.88
C VAL A 224 65.69 27.17 45.07
N ARG A 225 66.93 26.58 45.10
CA ARG A 225 67.77 25.98 46.16
C ARG A 225 67.49 24.47 46.42
N ALA A 226 68.42 23.64 46.42
CA ALA A 226 69.85 23.59 46.80
C ALA A 226 70.48 22.40 46.04
#